data_df29bbcbee34aca7dc74d8b46359fb08
#
_entry.id   df29bbcbee34aca7dc74d8b46359fb08
#
_cell.length_a   1.000
_cell.length_b   1.000
_cell.length_c   1.000
_cell.angle_alpha   90.00
_cell.angle_beta   90.00
_cell.angle_gamma   90.00
#
_symmetry.space_group_name_H-M   'P 1'
#
loop_
_entity.id
_entity.type
_entity.pdbx_description
1 polymer ?
#
loop_
_entity_poly.entity_id
_entity_poly.type
_entity_poly.pdbx_seq_one_letter_code
_entity_poly.pdbx_strand_id
1 'polypeptide(L)'
;NKILECLYKIYGDFDHLFMDEIQNIDEWFLFVNRLLRTGMHVLITGSNAKLLSGELATHLTGRHMKIELYPFSFKEYCEYLDKSTAHGTTKEKGLLRAVFDDYLHDGGFPELLNEKRKQTYINTLVDSVMKKDIEKRYKIKYKAAFENIANHLMNNAPSKINYSDLQTLFGLNSDHTAENYVSYVKNAYLICGLHKYSQKSKIRIRDEKAYTVDVALMNNREN
;
A
#
# COMPACT_ATOMS: atom_id res chain seq x y z
N ASN A 1 18.34 -6.68 -25.25
CA ASN A 1 17.87 -7.20 -26.56
C ASN A 1 17.28 -8.62 -26.44
N LYS A 2 17.95 -9.56 -25.79
CA LYS A 2 17.51 -10.98 -25.71
C LYS A 2 16.07 -11.16 -25.22
N ILE A 3 15.63 -10.40 -24.21
CA ILE A 3 14.24 -10.51 -23.71
C ILE A 3 13.24 -10.15 -24.79
N LEU A 4 13.42 -9.01 -25.50
CA LEU A 4 12.52 -8.62 -26.58
C LEU A 4 12.55 -9.61 -27.74
N GLU A 5 13.72 -10.09 -28.12
CA GLU A 5 13.86 -11.12 -29.17
C GLU A 5 13.06 -12.39 -28.82
N CYS A 6 13.15 -12.83 -27.55
CA CYS A 6 12.36 -13.96 -27.08
C CYS A 6 10.85 -13.67 -27.12
N LEU A 7 10.44 -12.48 -26.67
CA LEU A 7 9.03 -12.08 -26.66
C LEU A 7 8.47 -12.03 -28.09
N TYR A 8 9.18 -11.38 -29.02
CA TYR A 8 8.77 -11.35 -30.43
C TYR A 8 8.73 -12.74 -31.08
N LYS A 9 9.66 -13.62 -30.69
CA LYS A 9 9.64 -15.04 -31.19
C LYS A 9 8.42 -15.80 -30.70
N ILE A 10 7.94 -15.55 -29.47
CA ILE A 10 6.83 -16.27 -28.84
C ILE A 10 5.48 -15.67 -29.24
N TYR A 11 5.36 -14.35 -29.19
CA TYR A 11 4.08 -13.65 -29.32
C TYR A 11 3.88 -12.94 -30.66
N GLY A 12 4.90 -12.92 -31.54
CA GLY A 12 4.86 -12.15 -32.76
C GLY A 12 5.05 -10.67 -32.54
N ASP A 13 4.49 -9.84 -33.42
CA ASP A 13 4.56 -8.38 -33.29
C ASP A 13 3.55 -7.88 -32.25
N PHE A 14 3.99 -6.96 -31.39
CA PHE A 14 3.15 -6.37 -30.34
C PHE A 14 3.64 -4.94 -30.03
N ASP A 15 2.73 -4.10 -29.57
CA ASP A 15 2.97 -2.69 -29.23
C ASP A 15 2.70 -2.39 -27.74
N HIS A 16 2.18 -3.35 -26.97
CA HIS A 16 1.91 -3.23 -25.53
C HIS A 16 2.74 -4.25 -24.75
N LEU A 17 3.40 -3.81 -23.67
CA LEU A 17 4.16 -4.68 -22.78
C LEU A 17 3.76 -4.40 -21.31
N PHE A 18 3.36 -5.47 -20.62
CA PHE A 18 3.04 -5.46 -19.20
C PHE A 18 4.18 -6.11 -18.42
N MET A 19 4.71 -5.41 -17.43
CA MET A 19 5.80 -5.90 -16.57
C MET A 19 5.41 -5.76 -15.12
N ASP A 20 5.30 -6.90 -14.44
CA ASP A 20 4.93 -6.98 -13.04
C ASP A 20 6.16 -6.95 -12.13
N GLU A 21 6.04 -6.30 -10.97
CA GLU A 21 7.08 -6.18 -9.95
C GLU A 21 8.44 -5.74 -10.52
N ILE A 22 8.43 -4.72 -11.38
CA ILE A 22 9.59 -4.29 -12.17
C ILE A 22 10.79 -3.88 -11.31
N GLN A 23 10.55 -3.42 -10.07
CA GLN A 23 11.61 -3.02 -9.13
C GLN A 23 12.53 -4.19 -8.69
N ASN A 24 12.19 -5.43 -9.03
CA ASN A 24 13.04 -6.60 -8.78
C ASN A 24 14.17 -6.73 -9.81
N ILE A 25 14.19 -5.89 -10.84
CA ILE A 25 15.21 -5.87 -11.91
C ILE A 25 16.07 -4.62 -11.73
N ASP A 26 17.36 -4.82 -11.57
CA ASP A 26 18.30 -3.70 -11.52
C ASP A 26 18.28 -2.91 -12.82
N GLU A 27 18.38 -1.58 -12.73
CA GLU A 27 18.41 -0.66 -13.88
C GLU A 27 17.22 -0.80 -14.86
N TRP A 28 16.07 -1.32 -14.39
CA TRP A 28 14.86 -1.51 -15.18
C TRP A 28 14.45 -0.27 -15.99
N PHE A 29 14.71 0.91 -15.47
CA PHE A 29 14.38 2.18 -16.12
C PHE A 29 15.12 2.40 -17.45
N LEU A 30 16.33 1.83 -17.60
CA LEU A 30 17.05 1.88 -18.89
C LEU A 30 16.32 1.07 -19.96
N PHE A 31 15.81 -0.09 -19.57
CA PHE A 31 15.03 -0.93 -20.48
C PHE A 31 13.71 -0.25 -20.86
N VAL A 32 12.96 0.28 -19.89
CA VAL A 32 11.69 0.99 -20.12
C VAL A 32 11.91 2.22 -21.01
N ASN A 33 12.94 3.05 -20.75
CA ASN A 33 13.25 4.19 -21.59
C ASN A 33 13.53 3.81 -23.05
N ARG A 34 14.17 2.66 -23.27
CA ARG A 34 14.42 2.17 -24.62
C ARG A 34 13.12 1.76 -25.31
N LEU A 35 12.22 1.07 -24.62
CA LEU A 35 10.91 0.69 -25.15
C LEU A 35 10.07 1.91 -25.53
N LEU A 36 10.04 2.91 -24.65
CA LEU A 36 9.30 4.15 -24.91
C LEU A 36 9.82 4.90 -26.16
N ARG A 37 11.14 4.83 -26.43
CA ARG A 37 11.73 5.43 -27.66
C ARG A 37 11.32 4.71 -28.94
N THR A 38 10.93 3.45 -28.87
CA THR A 38 10.43 2.70 -30.02
C THR A 38 8.92 2.83 -30.20
N GLY A 39 8.25 3.66 -29.39
CA GLY A 39 6.80 3.88 -29.45
C GLY A 39 5.98 2.81 -28.74
N MET A 40 6.61 1.92 -27.98
CA MET A 40 5.90 0.84 -27.24
C MET A 40 5.12 1.42 -26.06
N HIS A 41 3.91 0.94 -25.87
CA HIS A 41 3.08 1.20 -24.71
C HIS A 41 3.47 0.27 -23.56
N VAL A 42 3.90 0.84 -22.44
CA VAL A 42 4.43 0.07 -21.32
C VAL A 42 3.58 0.29 -20.07
N LEU A 43 3.07 -0.80 -19.49
CA LEU A 43 2.48 -0.80 -18.15
C LEU A 43 3.43 -1.53 -17.21
N ILE A 44 3.78 -0.88 -16.10
CA ILE A 44 4.61 -1.47 -15.06
C ILE A 44 3.88 -1.46 -13.73
N THR A 45 4.05 -2.51 -12.94
CA THR A 45 3.53 -2.57 -11.58
C THR A 45 4.66 -2.67 -10.56
N GLY A 46 4.34 -2.38 -9.30
CA GLY A 46 5.23 -2.58 -8.19
C GLY A 46 4.58 -2.26 -6.86
N SER A 47 4.96 -3.00 -5.83
CA SER A 47 4.37 -2.96 -4.49
C SER A 47 4.85 -1.79 -3.62
N ASN A 48 5.78 -0.93 -4.10
CA ASN A 48 6.36 0.14 -3.30
C ASN A 48 6.20 1.53 -3.94
N ALA A 49 5.42 2.38 -3.29
CA ALA A 49 5.15 3.74 -3.74
C ALA A 49 6.40 4.62 -3.89
N LYS A 50 7.37 4.49 -2.99
CA LYS A 50 8.53 5.39 -2.95
C LYS A 50 9.60 5.03 -3.97
N LEU A 51 9.88 3.75 -4.18
CA LEU A 51 10.86 3.31 -5.16
C LEU A 51 10.41 3.67 -6.57
N LEU A 52 9.19 3.29 -6.92
CA LEU A 52 8.65 3.63 -8.23
C LEU A 52 8.52 5.14 -8.43
N SER A 53 8.03 5.89 -7.44
CA SER A 53 7.89 7.35 -7.59
C SER A 53 9.22 8.09 -7.65
N GLY A 54 10.22 7.70 -6.86
CA GLY A 54 11.55 8.30 -6.86
C GLY A 54 12.32 8.02 -8.15
N GLU A 55 12.37 6.76 -8.57
CA GLU A 55 13.04 6.34 -9.80
C GLU A 55 12.30 6.81 -11.05
N LEU A 56 10.96 6.74 -11.05
CA LEU A 56 10.13 7.27 -12.13
C LEU A 56 10.32 8.78 -12.28
N ALA A 57 10.29 9.55 -11.19
CA ALA A 57 10.49 10.98 -11.22
C ALA A 57 11.87 11.35 -11.78
N THR A 58 12.90 10.57 -11.45
CA THR A 58 14.28 10.84 -11.89
C THR A 58 14.53 10.38 -13.33
N HIS A 59 14.05 9.20 -13.70
CA HIS A 59 14.44 8.54 -14.96
C HIS A 59 13.37 8.60 -16.06
N LEU A 60 12.10 8.78 -15.70
CA LEU A 60 10.97 8.84 -16.64
C LEU A 60 10.19 10.17 -16.55
N THR A 61 10.86 11.25 -16.19
CA THR A 61 10.26 12.58 -16.00
C THR A 61 9.33 12.97 -17.16
N GLY A 62 8.06 13.22 -16.86
CA GLY A 62 7.06 13.66 -17.83
C GLY A 62 6.57 12.59 -18.83
N ARG A 63 7.01 11.33 -18.69
CA ARG A 63 6.69 10.24 -19.63
C ARG A 63 5.90 9.10 -18.97
N HIS A 64 5.34 9.32 -17.78
CA HIS A 64 4.55 8.30 -17.10
C HIS A 64 3.34 8.93 -16.44
N MET A 65 2.31 8.12 -16.26
CA MET A 65 1.16 8.39 -15.42
C MET A 65 1.13 7.37 -14.29
N LYS A 66 1.09 7.84 -13.05
CA LYS A 66 1.00 6.99 -11.86
C LYS A 66 -0.46 6.71 -11.55
N ILE A 67 -0.78 5.43 -11.35
CA ILE A 67 -2.08 4.96 -10.84
C ILE A 67 -1.80 4.21 -9.53
N GLU A 68 -2.47 4.62 -8.46
CA GLU A 68 -2.40 3.93 -7.17
C GLU A 68 -3.67 3.12 -6.98
N LEU A 69 -3.51 1.81 -6.72
CA LEU A 69 -4.62 0.90 -6.43
C LEU A 69 -4.68 0.68 -4.92
N TYR A 70 -5.84 0.93 -4.36
CA TYR A 70 -6.17 0.66 -2.96
C TYR A 70 -7.15 -0.50 -2.86
N PRO A 71 -7.34 -1.10 -1.68
CA PRO A 71 -8.47 -1.97 -1.43
C PRO A 71 -9.79 -1.29 -1.82
N PHE A 72 -10.84 -2.06 -2.07
CA PHE A 72 -12.13 -1.52 -2.48
C PHE A 72 -12.63 -0.44 -1.52
N SER A 73 -13.05 0.69 -2.05
CA SER A 73 -13.92 1.61 -1.34
C SER A 73 -15.27 0.95 -1.06
N PHE A 74 -16.05 1.47 -0.11
CA PHE A 74 -17.37 0.93 0.18
C PHE A 74 -18.29 0.88 -1.06
N LYS A 75 -18.15 1.85 -1.95
CA LYS A 75 -18.90 1.86 -3.21
C LYS A 75 -18.50 0.69 -4.11
N GLU A 76 -17.21 0.48 -4.35
CA GLU A 76 -16.68 -0.63 -5.15
C GLU A 76 -17.00 -1.98 -4.51
N TYR A 77 -16.96 -2.07 -3.18
CA TYR A 77 -17.40 -3.25 -2.43
C TYR A 77 -18.86 -3.59 -2.69
N CYS A 78 -19.76 -2.58 -2.65
CA CYS A 78 -21.18 -2.76 -3.00
C CYS A 78 -21.34 -3.18 -4.47
N GLU A 79 -20.64 -2.56 -5.39
CA GLU A 79 -20.67 -2.88 -6.82
C GLU A 79 -20.22 -4.33 -7.08
N TYR A 80 -19.14 -4.75 -6.45
CA TYR A 80 -18.63 -6.13 -6.57
C TYR A 80 -19.62 -7.19 -6.06
N LEU A 81 -20.34 -6.89 -4.96
CA LEU A 81 -21.34 -7.77 -4.37
C LEU A 81 -22.74 -7.64 -4.99
N ASP A 82 -22.90 -6.83 -6.03
CA ASP A 82 -24.19 -6.49 -6.65
C ASP A 82 -25.22 -5.97 -5.62
N LYS A 83 -24.78 -5.10 -4.69
CA LYS A 83 -25.57 -4.48 -3.65
C LYS A 83 -25.95 -3.05 -4.03
N SER A 84 -27.23 -2.74 -3.82
CA SER A 84 -27.72 -1.37 -4.04
C SER A 84 -27.14 -0.42 -3.00
N THR A 85 -26.68 0.75 -3.46
CA THR A 85 -26.30 1.89 -2.61
C THR A 85 -27.47 2.86 -2.36
N ALA A 86 -28.69 2.51 -2.77
CA ALA A 86 -29.89 3.32 -2.52
C ALA A 86 -30.18 3.43 -1.00
N HIS A 87 -30.62 4.60 -0.57
CA HIS A 87 -30.87 4.92 0.85
C HIS A 87 -32.10 5.84 1.04
N GLY A 88 -33.01 5.87 0.08
CA GLY A 88 -34.23 6.70 0.13
C GLY A 88 -35.24 6.21 1.13
N THR A 89 -35.45 4.90 1.24
CA THR A 89 -36.42 4.27 2.14
C THR A 89 -35.77 3.71 3.40
N THR A 90 -36.57 3.47 4.44
CA THR A 90 -36.12 2.83 5.68
C THR A 90 -35.56 1.42 5.43
N LYS A 91 -36.16 0.66 4.50
CA LYS A 91 -35.71 -0.67 4.10
C LYS A 91 -34.32 -0.59 3.44
N GLU A 92 -34.15 0.31 2.47
CA GLU A 92 -32.86 0.50 1.78
C GLU A 92 -31.76 0.92 2.74
N LYS A 93 -32.04 1.86 3.65
CA LYS A 93 -31.10 2.27 4.71
C LYS A 93 -30.67 1.10 5.58
N GLY A 94 -31.61 0.25 5.98
CA GLY A 94 -31.32 -0.93 6.79
C GLY A 94 -30.43 -1.94 6.07
N LEU A 95 -30.75 -2.24 4.79
CA LEU A 95 -29.94 -3.15 3.98
C LEU A 95 -28.54 -2.59 3.71
N LEU A 96 -28.43 -1.32 3.36
CA LEU A 96 -27.15 -0.67 3.13
C LEU A 96 -26.31 -0.62 4.41
N ARG A 97 -26.94 -0.40 5.57
CA ARG A 97 -26.25 -0.41 6.87
C ARG A 97 -25.65 -1.78 7.18
N ALA A 98 -26.37 -2.87 6.93
CA ALA A 98 -25.85 -4.22 7.13
C ALA A 98 -24.60 -4.48 6.26
N VAL A 99 -24.65 -4.11 4.97
CA VAL A 99 -23.49 -4.22 4.06
C VAL A 99 -22.33 -3.34 4.54
N PHE A 100 -22.63 -2.17 5.09
CA PHE A 100 -21.60 -1.28 5.63
C PHE A 100 -20.94 -1.84 6.90
N ASP A 101 -21.71 -2.47 7.77
CA ASP A 101 -21.19 -3.11 8.97
C ASP A 101 -20.30 -4.31 8.60
N ASP A 102 -20.66 -5.10 7.58
CA ASP A 102 -19.79 -6.15 7.01
C ASP A 102 -18.49 -5.56 6.46
N TYR A 103 -18.57 -4.47 5.67
CA TYR A 103 -17.40 -3.79 5.14
C TYR A 103 -16.48 -3.24 6.24
N LEU A 104 -17.05 -2.65 7.30
CA LEU A 104 -16.27 -2.17 8.45
C LEU A 104 -15.57 -3.29 9.23
N HIS A 105 -16.14 -4.50 9.20
CA HIS A 105 -15.54 -5.67 9.84
C HIS A 105 -14.48 -6.33 8.95
N ASP A 106 -14.82 -6.59 7.70
CA ASP A 106 -14.02 -7.43 6.79
C ASP A 106 -12.98 -6.64 5.99
N GLY A 107 -13.23 -5.35 5.74
CA GLY A 107 -12.40 -4.51 4.91
C GLY A 107 -12.71 -4.63 3.42
N GLY A 108 -11.88 -3.98 2.62
CA GLY A 108 -12.02 -3.85 1.17
C GLY A 108 -11.03 -4.66 0.35
N PHE A 109 -10.21 -5.53 0.93
CA PHE A 109 -9.34 -6.41 0.14
C PHE A 109 -10.18 -7.38 -0.68
N PRO A 110 -10.06 -7.39 -2.03
CA PRO A 110 -10.90 -8.22 -2.90
C PRO A 110 -10.83 -9.72 -2.54
N GLU A 111 -9.67 -10.20 -2.16
CA GLU A 111 -9.43 -11.60 -1.81
C GLU A 111 -10.21 -12.03 -0.56
N LEU A 112 -10.41 -11.11 0.40
CA LEU A 112 -11.15 -11.39 1.63
C LEU A 112 -12.63 -11.68 1.41
N LEU A 113 -13.19 -11.22 0.29
CA LEU A 113 -14.60 -11.45 -0.03
C LEU A 113 -14.91 -12.94 -0.25
N ASN A 114 -13.92 -13.71 -0.70
CA ASN A 114 -14.03 -15.14 -0.97
C ASN A 114 -13.25 -16.01 0.03
N GLU A 115 -12.50 -15.39 0.95
CA GLU A 115 -11.65 -16.14 1.90
C GLU A 115 -12.44 -16.47 3.19
N LYS A 116 -12.44 -17.76 3.55
CA LYS A 116 -13.09 -18.24 4.78
C LYS A 116 -12.25 -17.96 6.03
N ARG A 117 -10.92 -17.95 5.90
CA ARG A 117 -9.96 -17.74 7.00
C ARG A 117 -9.33 -16.36 6.90
N LYS A 118 -10.15 -15.33 7.01
CA LYS A 118 -9.76 -13.92 6.82
C LYS A 118 -8.58 -13.51 7.68
N GLN A 119 -8.58 -13.88 8.95
CA GLN A 119 -7.49 -13.58 9.88
C GLN A 119 -6.15 -14.20 9.44
N THR A 120 -6.15 -15.48 9.06
CA THR A 120 -4.95 -16.17 8.56
C THR A 120 -4.43 -15.51 7.28
N TYR A 121 -5.35 -15.11 6.38
CA TYR A 121 -4.99 -14.42 5.16
C TYR A 121 -4.30 -13.08 5.46
N ILE A 122 -4.90 -12.23 6.30
CA ILE A 122 -4.33 -10.91 6.64
C ILE A 122 -2.99 -11.04 7.36
N ASN A 123 -2.86 -11.97 8.31
CA ASN A 123 -1.59 -12.21 8.98
C ASN A 123 -0.50 -12.61 7.98
N THR A 124 -0.81 -13.52 7.06
CA THR A 124 0.12 -13.95 6.00
C THR A 124 0.48 -12.80 5.06
N LEU A 125 -0.49 -11.97 4.69
CA LEU A 125 -0.27 -10.79 3.84
C LEU A 125 0.69 -9.80 4.52
N VAL A 126 0.39 -9.41 5.77
CA VAL A 126 1.22 -8.46 6.52
C VAL A 126 2.63 -9.01 6.72
N ASP A 127 2.77 -10.28 7.11
CA ASP A 127 4.07 -10.94 7.26
C ASP A 127 4.87 -10.96 5.94
N SER A 128 4.18 -11.21 4.83
CA SER A 128 4.81 -11.19 3.50
C SER A 128 5.31 -9.79 3.15
N VAL A 129 4.50 -8.76 3.36
CA VAL A 129 4.87 -7.35 3.14
C VAL A 129 6.04 -6.96 4.04
N MET A 130 5.99 -7.28 5.33
CA MET A 130 7.07 -6.99 6.28
C MET A 130 8.39 -7.62 5.86
N LYS A 131 8.38 -8.92 5.52
CA LYS A 131 9.60 -9.68 5.18
C LYS A 131 10.10 -9.40 3.77
N LYS A 132 9.20 -9.42 2.77
CA LYS A 132 9.59 -9.33 1.35
C LYS A 132 9.77 -7.89 0.88
N ASP A 133 8.86 -6.98 1.30
CA ASP A 133 8.86 -5.61 0.79
C ASP A 133 9.61 -4.63 1.67
N ILE A 134 9.70 -4.88 2.97
CA ILE A 134 10.39 -3.97 3.88
C ILE A 134 11.77 -4.49 4.26
N GLU A 135 11.88 -5.67 4.89
CA GLU A 135 13.18 -6.15 5.42
C GLU A 135 14.22 -6.42 4.33
N LYS A 136 13.80 -6.86 3.14
CA LYS A 136 14.74 -7.04 2.02
C LYS A 136 15.29 -5.74 1.46
N ARG A 137 14.50 -4.65 1.55
CA ARG A 137 14.85 -3.35 0.95
C ARG A 137 15.59 -2.43 1.90
N TYR A 138 15.23 -2.50 3.18
CA TYR A 138 15.79 -1.61 4.20
C TYR A 138 16.65 -2.40 5.17
N LYS A 139 17.81 -1.86 5.53
CA LYS A 139 18.65 -2.42 6.60
C LYS A 139 18.02 -2.13 7.95
N ILE A 140 17.14 -3.03 8.42
CA ILE A 140 16.50 -2.91 9.73
C ILE A 140 17.46 -3.37 10.81
N LYS A 141 17.93 -2.44 11.64
CA LYS A 141 18.88 -2.74 12.73
C LYS A 141 18.19 -3.43 13.93
N TYR A 142 17.01 -2.97 14.28
CA TYR A 142 16.23 -3.46 15.44
C TYR A 142 14.92 -4.10 14.93
N LYS A 143 15.03 -5.35 14.46
CA LYS A 143 13.90 -6.03 13.80
C LYS A 143 12.67 -6.15 14.70
N ALA A 144 12.85 -6.64 15.95
CA ALA A 144 11.73 -6.77 16.88
C ALA A 144 11.06 -5.43 17.21
N ALA A 145 11.84 -4.36 17.38
CA ALA A 145 11.28 -3.03 17.61
C ALA A 145 10.54 -2.52 16.35
N PHE A 146 11.04 -2.80 15.15
CA PHE A 146 10.36 -2.47 13.90
C PHE A 146 9.02 -3.18 13.77
N GLU A 147 8.97 -4.49 13.98
CA GLU A 147 7.74 -5.29 13.95
C GLU A 147 6.73 -4.79 14.98
N ASN A 148 7.19 -4.50 16.21
CA ASN A 148 6.35 -3.96 17.27
C ASN A 148 5.78 -2.57 16.92
N ILE A 149 6.58 -1.68 16.32
CA ILE A 149 6.10 -0.37 15.83
C ILE A 149 5.04 -0.54 14.75
N ALA A 150 5.28 -1.41 13.75
CA ALA A 150 4.32 -1.66 12.69
C ALA A 150 2.99 -2.20 13.24
N ASN A 151 3.05 -3.18 14.14
CA ASN A 151 1.89 -3.74 14.81
C ASN A 151 1.16 -2.70 15.67
N HIS A 152 1.91 -1.91 16.45
CA HIS A 152 1.35 -0.85 17.27
C HIS A 152 0.59 0.18 16.42
N LEU A 153 1.15 0.61 15.31
CA LEU A 153 0.52 1.59 14.41
C LEU A 153 -0.75 1.04 13.75
N MET A 154 -0.76 -0.23 13.37
CA MET A 154 -1.93 -0.86 12.77
C MET A 154 -3.03 -1.13 13.79
N ASN A 155 -2.69 -1.68 14.96
CA ASN A 155 -3.68 -2.07 15.96
C ASN A 155 -4.28 -0.88 16.71
N ASN A 156 -3.57 0.24 16.80
CA ASN A 156 -4.04 1.45 17.49
C ASN A 156 -4.52 2.56 16.54
N ALA A 157 -4.70 2.26 15.25
CA ALA A 157 -5.25 3.23 14.32
C ALA A 157 -6.74 3.52 14.62
N PRO A 158 -7.18 4.78 14.50
CA PRO A 158 -6.41 5.96 14.20
C PRO A 158 -5.66 6.51 15.43
N SER A 159 -4.36 6.67 15.35
CA SER A 159 -3.54 7.19 16.43
C SER A 159 -2.61 8.31 15.97
N LYS A 160 -2.24 9.21 16.90
CA LYS A 160 -1.25 10.25 16.63
C LYS A 160 0.13 9.62 16.53
N ILE A 161 0.90 9.98 15.49
CA ILE A 161 2.28 9.57 15.35
C ILE A 161 3.15 10.51 16.19
N ASN A 162 3.83 9.96 17.19
CA ASN A 162 4.83 10.67 17.97
C ASN A 162 6.12 9.83 17.98
N TYR A 163 7.13 10.29 17.27
CA TYR A 163 8.38 9.54 17.11
C TYR A 163 9.17 9.40 18.41
N SER A 164 9.12 10.40 19.31
CA SER A 164 9.76 10.35 20.61
C SER A 164 9.10 9.32 21.55
N ASP A 165 7.76 9.23 21.50
CA ASP A 165 7.03 8.23 22.28
C ASP A 165 7.33 6.81 21.74
N LEU A 166 7.33 6.64 20.42
CA LEU A 166 7.70 5.36 19.76
C LEU A 166 9.15 4.96 20.08
N GLN A 167 10.08 5.93 20.06
CA GLN A 167 11.46 5.69 20.46
C GLN A 167 11.54 5.14 21.88
N THR A 168 10.88 5.79 22.83
CA THR A 168 10.90 5.41 24.25
C THR A 168 10.22 4.06 24.47
N LEU A 169 9.04 3.87 23.89
CA LEU A 169 8.22 2.66 24.06
C LEU A 169 8.92 1.40 23.55
N PHE A 170 9.62 1.53 22.42
CA PHE A 170 10.26 0.37 21.75
C PHE A 170 11.80 0.33 21.90
N GLY A 171 12.37 1.17 22.79
CA GLY A 171 13.79 1.12 23.13
C GLY A 171 14.74 1.45 21.97
N LEU A 172 14.36 2.38 21.09
CA LEU A 172 15.21 2.81 20.00
C LEU A 172 16.25 3.86 20.46
N ASN A 173 17.37 3.93 19.76
CA ASN A 173 18.43 4.88 20.11
C ASN A 173 18.12 6.33 19.71
N SER A 174 17.18 6.55 18.79
CA SER A 174 16.78 7.90 18.36
C SER A 174 15.37 7.91 17.77
N ASP A 175 14.71 9.05 17.88
CA ASP A 175 13.42 9.35 17.24
C ASP A 175 13.51 9.31 15.71
N HIS A 176 14.65 9.65 15.13
CA HIS A 176 14.89 9.49 13.68
C HIS A 176 14.82 8.03 13.23
N THR A 177 15.24 7.07 14.08
CA THR A 177 15.05 5.63 13.76
C THR A 177 13.57 5.26 13.75
N ALA A 178 12.79 5.78 14.70
CA ALA A 178 11.33 5.60 14.73
C ALA A 178 10.68 6.21 13.48
N GLU A 179 11.08 7.43 13.11
CA GLU A 179 10.60 8.10 11.88
C GLU A 179 10.85 7.26 10.62
N ASN A 180 12.07 6.73 10.47
CA ASN A 180 12.41 5.85 9.37
C ASN A 180 11.52 4.60 9.35
N TYR A 181 11.31 3.95 10.50
CA TYR A 181 10.48 2.75 10.60
C TYR A 181 9.02 3.03 10.23
N VAL A 182 8.45 4.12 10.74
CA VAL A 182 7.11 4.59 10.34
C VAL A 182 7.04 4.85 8.83
N SER A 183 8.06 5.50 8.27
CA SER A 183 8.17 5.75 6.83
C SER A 183 8.19 4.46 6.00
N TYR A 184 8.84 3.39 6.48
CA TYR A 184 8.86 2.11 5.77
C TYR A 184 7.49 1.44 5.76
N VAL A 185 6.77 1.49 6.88
CA VAL A 185 5.39 0.96 7.00
C VAL A 185 4.42 1.72 6.08
N LYS A 186 4.56 3.06 5.99
CA LYS A 186 3.80 3.90 5.05
C LYS A 186 4.11 3.56 3.59
N ASN A 187 5.40 3.43 3.25
CA ASN A 187 5.83 3.13 1.89
C ASN A 187 5.37 1.76 1.39
N ALA A 188 5.09 0.84 2.31
CA ALA A 188 4.54 -0.49 2.03
C ALA A 188 3.00 -0.53 2.05
N TYR A 189 2.33 0.62 2.11
CA TYR A 189 0.86 0.74 2.13
C TYR A 189 0.16 -0.05 3.26
N LEU A 190 0.84 -0.27 4.39
CA LEU A 190 0.18 -0.83 5.57
C LEU A 190 -0.58 0.24 6.36
N ILE A 191 -0.02 1.45 6.40
CA ILE A 191 -0.66 2.63 6.98
C ILE A 191 -0.56 3.84 6.04
N CYS A 192 -1.45 4.78 6.21
CA CYS A 192 -1.37 6.12 5.63
C CYS A 192 -1.33 7.18 6.74
N GLY A 193 -0.71 8.32 6.44
CA GLY A 193 -0.63 9.46 7.34
C GLY A 193 -1.58 10.58 6.93
N LEU A 194 -2.36 11.09 7.87
CA LEU A 194 -3.21 12.25 7.66
C LEU A 194 -2.74 13.40 8.55
N HIS A 195 -2.34 14.49 7.90
CA HIS A 195 -1.95 15.71 8.60
C HIS A 195 -3.15 16.57 8.95
N LYS A 196 -3.08 17.21 10.13
CA LYS A 196 -4.08 18.19 10.52
C LYS A 196 -4.11 19.35 9.53
N TYR A 197 -5.30 19.69 9.03
CA TYR A 197 -5.47 20.90 8.24
C TYR A 197 -5.16 22.13 9.12
N SER A 198 -4.18 22.94 8.70
CA SER A 198 -3.82 24.18 9.34
C SER A 198 -3.09 25.10 8.36
N GLN A 199 -3.38 26.39 8.46
CA GLN A 199 -2.60 27.42 7.76
C GLN A 199 -1.20 27.61 8.36
N LYS A 200 -0.99 27.21 9.62
CA LYS A 200 0.31 27.27 10.30
C LYS A 200 1.12 26.01 9.95
N SER A 201 2.20 26.18 9.19
CA SER A 201 3.07 25.07 8.71
C SER A 201 3.57 24.17 9.85
N LYS A 202 3.97 24.74 11.01
CA LYS A 202 4.46 23.98 12.16
C LYS A 202 3.41 23.00 12.72
N ILE A 203 2.13 23.36 12.74
CA ILE A 203 1.05 22.49 13.20
C ILE A 203 0.80 21.38 12.19
N ARG A 204 0.78 21.72 10.90
CA ARG A 204 0.57 20.76 9.80
C ARG A 204 1.64 19.67 9.77
N ILE A 205 2.91 20.02 10.04
CA ILE A 205 4.03 19.07 10.02
C ILE A 205 4.03 18.16 11.26
N ARG A 206 3.64 18.68 12.44
CA ARG A 206 3.76 17.94 13.70
C ARG A 206 2.56 17.05 14.04
N ASP A 207 1.37 17.41 13.58
CA ASP A 207 0.13 16.71 13.93
C ASP A 207 -0.27 15.75 12.80
N GLU A 208 0.39 14.61 12.73
CA GLU A 208 0.06 13.52 11.82
C GLU A 208 -0.62 12.38 12.58
N LYS A 209 -1.69 11.82 12.02
CA LYS A 209 -2.34 10.60 12.51
C LYS A 209 -2.11 9.45 11.53
N ALA A 210 -1.80 8.28 12.07
CA ALA A 210 -1.76 7.04 11.32
C ALA A 210 -3.17 6.45 11.19
N TYR A 211 -3.50 6.00 10.01
CA TYR A 211 -4.66 5.17 9.70
C TYR A 211 -4.15 3.92 8.99
N THR A 212 -4.77 2.77 9.19
CA THR A 212 -4.52 1.62 8.31
C THR A 212 -5.07 1.93 6.93
N VAL A 213 -4.42 1.40 5.89
CA VAL A 213 -4.91 1.54 4.51
C VAL A 213 -6.27 0.86 4.33
N ASP A 214 -6.50 -0.21 5.10
CA ASP A 214 -7.77 -0.91 5.15
C ASP A 214 -8.09 -1.37 6.59
N VAL A 215 -9.38 -1.39 6.95
CA VAL A 215 -9.83 -1.79 8.29
C VAL A 215 -9.55 -3.27 8.60
N ALA A 216 -9.43 -4.13 7.59
CA ALA A 216 -9.05 -5.53 7.76
C ALA A 216 -7.70 -5.68 8.47
N LEU A 217 -6.79 -4.72 8.28
CA LEU A 217 -5.48 -4.71 8.94
C LEU A 217 -5.57 -4.47 10.45
N MET A 218 -6.70 -3.98 10.95
CA MET A 218 -6.98 -3.81 12.38
C MET A 218 -7.77 -5.01 12.94
N ASN A 219 -8.87 -5.36 12.27
CA ASN A 219 -9.90 -6.25 12.81
C ASN A 219 -9.56 -7.74 12.69
N ASN A 220 -8.80 -8.10 11.66
CA ASN A 220 -8.51 -9.50 11.31
C ASN A 220 -7.10 -9.95 11.69
N ARG A 221 -6.43 -9.26 12.63
CA ARG A 221 -5.10 -9.66 13.12
C ARG A 221 -5.16 -10.25 14.52
N GLU A 222 -4.34 -11.27 14.76
CA GLU A 222 -4.06 -11.75 16.11
C GLU A 222 -3.17 -10.73 16.83
N ASN A 223 -3.54 -10.38 18.06
CA ASN A 223 -2.77 -9.49 18.92
C ASN A 223 -1.59 -10.22 19.56
#